data_61a1a6c2c47138e49ab325cc302973b3
#
_entry.id   61a1a6c2c47138e49ab325cc302973b3
#
_cell.length_a   1.000
_cell.length_b   1.000
_cell.length_c   1.000
_cell.angle_alpha   90.00
_cell.angle_beta   90.00
_cell.angle_gamma   90.00
#
_symmetry.space_group_name_H-M   'P 1'
#
loop_
_entity.id
_entity.type
_entity.pdbx_description
1 polymer ?
#
loop_
_entity_poly.entity_id
_entity_poly.type
_entity_poly.pdbx_seq_one_letter_code
_entity_poly.pdbx_strand_id
1 'polypeptide(L)'
;MALDGAGGDGYPAFAEFTPTETIETSHYQVRFAADRRDLEAVQRLRYRVFNLELGEGLDVAHAIGRDEDPFDRCCHHLMVISKVDQQVIGTYRMQTSGMAGAGRGFYCDTLFDLSGLPAEIRSQAIETGRACIAAEHRHGRVLFLLWRGLAMYLKHNQLRYLFG
;
A
#
# COMPACT_ATOMS: atom_id res chain seq x y z
N MET A 1 -9.93 9.81 22.84
CA MET A 1 -8.81 9.28 23.66
C MET A 1 -7.61 9.17 22.73
N ALA A 2 -6.64 10.04 22.89
CA ALA A 2 -5.48 10.13 22.02
C ALA A 2 -4.59 8.91 22.22
N LEU A 3 -4.22 8.23 21.13
CA LEU A 3 -3.18 7.20 21.17
C LEU A 3 -1.81 7.89 21.03
N ASP A 4 -1.32 8.42 22.16
CA ASP A 4 0.09 8.76 22.30
C ASP A 4 0.84 7.49 22.73
N GLY A 5 1.71 7.01 21.85
CA GLY A 5 2.56 5.86 22.15
C GLY A 5 3.68 5.66 21.15
N ALA A 6 4.87 6.13 21.50
CA ALA A 6 6.20 5.79 20.96
C ALA A 6 6.68 6.43 19.67
N GLY A 7 7.58 7.38 19.83
CA GLY A 7 8.78 7.65 19.00
C GLY A 7 8.65 7.77 17.49
N GLY A 8 8.30 8.96 16.99
CA GLY A 8 8.36 9.25 15.55
C GLY A 8 7.03 9.09 14.83
N ASP A 9 6.50 10.16 14.34
CA ASP A 9 5.50 10.36 13.26
C ASP A 9 4.29 9.39 13.07
N GLY A 10 4.11 8.36 13.92
CA GLY A 10 2.93 7.49 13.93
C GLY A 10 2.70 6.61 12.69
N TYR A 11 3.68 6.44 11.82
CA TYR A 11 3.60 5.54 10.66
C TYR A 11 4.49 4.30 10.86
N PRO A 12 4.01 3.08 10.50
CA PRO A 12 2.66 2.76 10.04
C PRO A 12 1.62 2.79 11.18
N ALA A 13 0.44 3.31 10.88
CA ALA A 13 -0.71 3.13 11.75
C ALA A 13 -1.09 1.63 11.78
N PHE A 14 -1.58 1.13 12.92
CA PHE A 14 -1.99 -0.28 13.06
C PHE A 14 -0.86 -1.27 12.73
N ALA A 15 0.34 -1.01 13.23
CA ALA A 15 1.55 -1.79 12.91
C ALA A 15 1.40 -3.30 13.18
N GLU A 16 0.52 -3.70 14.10
CA GLU A 16 0.18 -5.08 14.41
C GLU A 16 -0.42 -5.86 13.23
N PHE A 17 -1.05 -5.18 12.26
CA PHE A 17 -1.59 -5.79 11.04
C PHE A 17 -0.57 -5.85 9.90
N THR A 18 0.64 -5.34 10.11
CA THR A 18 1.69 -5.35 9.10
C THR A 18 2.59 -6.58 9.27
N PRO A 19 2.69 -7.48 8.28
CA PRO A 19 3.65 -8.59 8.34
C PRO A 19 5.09 -8.07 8.50
N THR A 20 5.84 -8.70 9.39
CA THR A 20 7.28 -8.42 9.56
C THR A 20 8.16 -9.30 8.67
N GLU A 21 7.57 -10.31 8.03
CA GLU A 21 8.26 -11.20 7.11
C GLU A 21 8.72 -10.45 5.86
N THR A 22 9.88 -10.85 5.34
CA THR A 22 10.45 -10.33 4.10
C THR A 22 10.61 -11.47 3.10
N ILE A 23 10.25 -11.22 1.84
CA ILE A 23 10.51 -12.16 0.75
C ILE A 23 11.79 -11.72 0.03
N GLU A 24 12.76 -12.62 -0.02
CA GLU A 24 14.05 -12.37 -0.66
C GLU A 24 14.20 -13.18 -1.94
N THR A 25 14.72 -12.54 -2.97
CA THR A 25 15.20 -13.17 -4.21
C THR A 25 16.61 -12.69 -4.53
N SER A 26 17.21 -13.19 -5.60
CA SER A 26 18.54 -12.71 -6.07
C SER A 26 18.56 -11.22 -6.42
N HIS A 27 17.42 -10.67 -6.92
CA HIS A 27 17.36 -9.31 -7.47
C HIS A 27 16.45 -8.37 -6.69
N TYR A 28 15.52 -8.90 -5.89
CA TYR A 28 14.46 -8.13 -5.26
C TYR A 28 14.28 -8.51 -3.80
N GLN A 29 13.88 -7.52 -3.02
CA GLN A 29 13.34 -7.69 -1.68
C GLN A 29 11.87 -7.23 -1.68
N VAL A 30 11.00 -7.98 -0.99
CA VAL A 30 9.59 -7.61 -0.79
C VAL A 30 9.34 -7.48 0.69
N ARG A 31 8.86 -6.32 1.10
CA ARG A 31 8.49 -6.03 2.49
C ARG A 31 7.43 -4.92 2.55
N PHE A 32 6.93 -4.66 3.73
CA PHE A 32 6.03 -3.53 3.97
C PHE A 32 6.83 -2.29 4.38
N ALA A 33 6.27 -1.12 4.07
CA ALA A 33 6.80 0.16 4.53
C ALA A 33 6.74 0.21 6.06
N ALA A 34 7.89 0.49 6.69
CA ALA A 34 8.05 0.43 8.14
C ALA A 34 8.17 1.83 8.78
N ASP A 35 8.41 2.86 8.00
CA ASP A 35 8.57 4.22 8.46
C ASP A 35 8.17 5.25 7.38
N ARG A 36 8.27 6.53 7.72
CA ARG A 36 7.96 7.64 6.82
C ARG A 36 8.86 7.68 5.57
N ARG A 37 10.12 7.27 5.67
CA ARG A 37 11.05 7.26 4.51
C ARG A 37 10.59 6.25 3.48
N ASP A 38 10.15 5.09 3.93
CA ASP A 38 9.57 4.07 3.08
C ASP A 38 8.29 4.57 2.41
N LEU A 39 7.39 5.20 3.18
CA LEU A 39 6.17 5.79 2.63
C LEU A 39 6.47 6.83 1.55
N GLU A 40 7.41 7.74 1.81
CA GLU A 40 7.82 8.74 0.82
C GLU A 40 8.46 8.11 -0.43
N ALA A 41 9.20 7.01 -0.28
CA ALA A 41 9.78 6.28 -1.42
C ALA A 41 8.68 5.66 -2.30
N VAL A 42 7.65 5.08 -1.68
CA VAL A 42 6.44 4.59 -2.37
C VAL A 42 5.72 5.73 -3.10
N GLN A 43 5.50 6.86 -2.44
CA GLN A 43 4.81 8.02 -3.03
C GLN A 43 5.60 8.61 -4.20
N ARG A 44 6.94 8.60 -4.17
CA ARG A 44 7.80 8.99 -5.30
C ARG A 44 7.67 8.03 -6.49
N LEU A 45 7.61 6.72 -6.24
CA LEU A 45 7.35 5.74 -7.31
C LEU A 45 5.98 5.99 -7.96
N ARG A 46 4.94 6.16 -7.16
CA ARG A 46 3.58 6.44 -7.63
C ARG A 46 3.53 7.73 -8.46
N TYR A 47 4.20 8.79 -8.01
CA TYR A 47 4.31 10.04 -8.75
C TYR A 47 4.97 9.84 -10.12
N ARG A 48 6.08 9.11 -10.20
CA ARG A 48 6.73 8.80 -11.49
C ARG A 48 5.77 8.09 -12.45
N VAL A 49 5.04 7.10 -11.94
CA VAL A 49 4.14 6.29 -12.77
C VAL A 49 2.85 7.03 -13.09
N PHE A 50 2.11 7.50 -12.08
CA PHE A 50 0.78 8.08 -12.30
C PHE A 50 0.84 9.49 -12.89
N ASN A 51 1.71 10.35 -12.39
CA ASN A 51 1.79 11.74 -12.86
C ASN A 51 2.67 11.90 -14.10
N LEU A 52 3.92 11.41 -14.06
CA LEU A 52 4.88 11.71 -15.12
C LEU A 52 4.70 10.79 -16.35
N GLU A 53 4.40 9.51 -16.13
CA GLU A 53 4.27 8.56 -17.23
C GLU A 53 2.85 8.50 -17.80
N LEU A 54 1.83 8.35 -16.94
CA LEU A 54 0.45 8.17 -17.37
C LEU A 54 -0.32 9.49 -17.51
N GLY A 55 0.09 10.56 -16.83
CA GLY A 55 -0.63 11.84 -16.81
C GLY A 55 -1.99 11.78 -16.08
N GLU A 56 -2.19 10.77 -15.23
CA GLU A 56 -3.46 10.51 -14.52
C GLU A 56 -3.35 10.73 -13.00
N GLY A 57 -2.22 11.22 -12.52
CA GLY A 57 -1.98 11.44 -11.10
C GLY A 57 -2.65 12.71 -10.55
N LEU A 58 -2.49 12.93 -9.26
CA LEU A 58 -3.04 14.11 -8.58
C LEU A 58 -2.29 15.38 -9.01
N ASP A 59 -2.99 16.46 -9.35
CA ASP A 59 -2.39 17.73 -9.75
C ASP A 59 -1.48 18.32 -8.65
N VAL A 60 -1.90 18.20 -7.39
CA VAL A 60 -1.12 18.67 -6.24
C VAL A 60 0.22 17.95 -6.07
N ALA A 61 0.36 16.75 -6.63
CA ALA A 61 1.59 15.94 -6.57
C ALA A 61 2.77 16.61 -7.29
N HIS A 62 2.51 17.46 -8.31
CA HIS A 62 3.56 18.17 -9.04
C HIS A 62 4.33 19.16 -8.16
N ALA A 63 3.67 19.74 -7.14
CA ALA A 63 4.32 20.69 -6.24
C ALA A 63 5.36 20.04 -5.31
N ILE A 64 5.18 18.78 -4.97
CA ILE A 64 5.99 18.06 -3.98
C ILE A 64 6.76 16.86 -4.55
N GLY A 65 6.50 16.49 -5.83
CA GLY A 65 7.10 15.32 -6.48
C GLY A 65 6.71 13.98 -5.85
N ARG A 66 5.54 13.91 -5.23
CA ARG A 66 4.99 12.71 -4.58
C ARG A 66 3.49 12.62 -4.80
N ASP A 67 3.01 11.42 -5.15
CA ASP A 67 1.59 11.10 -5.13
C ASP A 67 1.20 10.78 -3.68
N GLU A 68 0.73 11.78 -2.95
CA GLU A 68 0.28 11.70 -1.57
C GLU A 68 -1.21 11.99 -1.47
N ASP A 69 -1.95 11.14 -0.77
CA ASP A 69 -3.36 11.37 -0.46
C ASP A 69 -3.65 11.15 1.05
N PRO A 70 -4.82 11.62 1.56
CA PRO A 70 -5.15 11.51 2.98
C PRO A 70 -5.27 10.08 3.52
N PHE A 71 -5.39 9.07 2.67
CA PHE A 71 -5.48 7.66 3.06
C PHE A 71 -4.12 7.03 3.33
N ASP A 72 -3.04 7.58 2.77
CA ASP A 72 -1.72 6.96 2.84
C ASP A 72 -1.25 6.71 4.27
N ARG A 73 -1.55 7.60 5.19
CA ARG A 73 -1.13 7.49 6.60
C ARG A 73 -1.87 6.44 7.39
N CYS A 74 -3.08 6.07 6.97
CA CYS A 74 -3.90 5.03 7.61
C CYS A 74 -3.94 3.72 6.84
N CYS A 75 -3.14 3.60 5.78
CA CYS A 75 -2.98 2.39 4.98
C CYS A 75 -1.57 1.81 5.13
N HIS A 76 -1.44 0.54 4.80
CA HIS A 76 -0.14 -0.12 4.68
C HIS A 76 0.32 -0.14 3.22
N HIS A 77 1.62 -0.13 3.01
CA HIS A 77 2.21 -0.10 1.67
C HIS A 77 3.19 -1.25 1.50
N LEU A 78 2.86 -2.12 0.55
CA LEU A 78 3.76 -3.18 0.09
C LEU A 78 4.81 -2.57 -0.83
N MET A 79 6.06 -3.00 -0.67
CA MET A 79 7.17 -2.55 -1.51
C MET A 79 7.89 -3.73 -2.13
N VAL A 80 8.17 -3.64 -3.42
CA VAL A 80 9.22 -4.41 -4.08
C VAL A 80 10.41 -3.49 -4.30
N ILE A 81 11.56 -3.87 -3.77
CA ILE A 81 12.79 -3.08 -3.77
C ILE A 81 13.83 -3.79 -4.65
N SER A 82 14.42 -3.07 -5.57
CA SER A 82 15.54 -3.55 -6.37
C SER A 82 16.81 -3.60 -5.51
N LYS A 83 17.50 -4.75 -5.52
CA LYS A 83 18.75 -4.91 -4.76
C LYS A 83 19.95 -4.24 -5.42
N VAL A 84 19.83 -3.85 -6.68
CA VAL A 84 20.92 -3.20 -7.43
C VAL A 84 21.11 -1.76 -6.96
N ASP A 85 20.02 -1.03 -6.81
CA ASP A 85 20.05 0.41 -6.51
C ASP A 85 19.23 0.82 -5.29
N GLN A 86 18.64 -0.17 -4.59
CA GLN A 86 17.82 0.02 -3.39
C GLN A 86 16.58 0.89 -3.63
N GLN A 87 16.11 0.99 -4.89
CA GLN A 87 14.92 1.74 -5.23
C GLN A 87 13.64 0.91 -5.06
N VAL A 88 12.57 1.55 -4.59
CA VAL A 88 11.23 0.98 -4.65
C VAL A 88 10.78 0.99 -6.11
N ILE A 89 10.49 -0.20 -6.66
CA ILE A 89 10.16 -0.40 -8.08
C ILE A 89 8.76 -0.99 -8.29
N GLY A 90 8.09 -1.38 -7.21
CA GLY A 90 6.72 -1.85 -7.24
C GLY A 90 6.03 -1.62 -5.91
N THR A 91 4.74 -1.34 -5.92
CA THR A 91 3.95 -1.09 -4.71
C THR A 91 2.48 -1.47 -4.88
N TYR A 92 1.86 -1.76 -3.74
CA TYR A 92 0.40 -1.83 -3.52
C TYR A 92 0.08 -1.14 -2.20
N ARG A 93 -1.02 -0.39 -2.17
CA ARG A 93 -1.61 0.14 -0.92
C ARG A 93 -2.69 -0.82 -0.43
N MET A 94 -2.76 -1.05 0.88
CA MET A 94 -3.71 -1.97 1.49
C MET A 94 -4.32 -1.39 2.77
N GLN A 95 -5.59 -1.73 3.00
CA GLN A 95 -6.32 -1.36 4.20
C GLN A 95 -7.27 -2.49 4.60
N THR A 96 -7.25 -2.90 5.86
CA THR A 96 -8.22 -3.87 6.38
C THR A 96 -9.53 -3.17 6.75
N SER A 97 -10.62 -3.94 6.88
CA SER A 97 -11.90 -3.39 7.37
C SER A 97 -11.80 -2.81 8.78
N GLY A 98 -10.97 -3.38 9.65
CA GLY A 98 -10.71 -2.84 10.99
C GLY A 98 -10.05 -1.48 10.95
N MET A 99 -9.04 -1.31 10.09
CA MET A 99 -8.36 -0.02 9.87
C MET A 99 -9.31 1.03 9.28
N ALA A 100 -10.12 0.63 8.29
CA ALA A 100 -11.11 1.51 7.69
C ALA A 100 -12.15 1.98 8.72
N GLY A 101 -12.66 1.07 9.55
CA GLY A 101 -13.63 1.39 10.60
C GLY A 101 -13.08 2.29 11.71
N ALA A 102 -11.79 2.20 12.01
CA ALA A 102 -11.12 3.06 12.99
C ALA A 102 -10.63 4.40 12.39
N GLY A 103 -10.61 4.52 11.07
CA GLY A 103 -10.05 5.65 10.36
C GLY A 103 -11.07 6.39 9.48
N ARG A 104 -10.73 6.51 8.19
CA ARG A 104 -11.49 7.30 7.19
C ARG A 104 -12.53 6.51 6.40
N GLY A 105 -12.75 5.23 6.70
CA GLY A 105 -13.46 4.32 5.81
C GLY A 105 -12.55 3.80 4.70
N PHE A 106 -13.11 3.02 3.80
CA PHE A 106 -12.42 2.59 2.59
C PHE A 106 -12.35 3.71 1.55
N TYR A 107 -11.28 3.74 0.75
CA TYR A 107 -11.20 4.67 -0.38
C TYR A 107 -12.33 4.42 -1.39
N CYS A 108 -12.67 3.16 -1.65
CA CYS A 108 -13.76 2.80 -2.54
C CYS A 108 -15.12 3.32 -2.06
N ASP A 109 -15.35 3.50 -0.75
CA ASP A 109 -16.59 4.12 -0.23
C ASP A 109 -16.76 5.58 -0.71
N THR A 110 -15.67 6.24 -1.15
CA THR A 110 -15.72 7.61 -1.72
C THR A 110 -16.15 7.64 -3.19
N LEU A 111 -16.07 6.50 -3.88
CA LEU A 111 -16.30 6.38 -5.32
C LEU A 111 -17.53 5.54 -5.65
N PHE A 112 -17.85 4.57 -4.81
CA PHE A 112 -18.89 3.56 -5.06
C PHE A 112 -19.76 3.37 -3.83
N ASP A 113 -21.00 2.98 -4.05
CA ASP A 113 -21.89 2.50 -2.98
C ASP A 113 -21.55 1.02 -2.68
N LEU A 114 -20.88 0.79 -1.56
CA LEU A 114 -20.54 -0.55 -1.09
C LEU A 114 -21.60 -1.17 -0.16
N SER A 115 -22.78 -0.55 -0.01
CA SER A 115 -23.86 -1.05 0.85
C SER A 115 -24.38 -2.43 0.43
N GLY A 116 -24.28 -2.76 -0.86
CA GLY A 116 -24.61 -4.08 -1.39
C GLY A 116 -23.62 -5.20 -1.07
N LEU A 117 -22.44 -4.86 -0.52
CA LEU A 117 -21.46 -5.87 -0.13
C LEU A 117 -21.85 -6.48 1.22
N PRO A 118 -22.08 -7.82 1.31
CA PRO A 118 -22.44 -8.47 2.58
C PRO A 118 -21.44 -8.14 3.69
N ALA A 119 -21.95 -7.84 4.89
CA ALA A 119 -21.12 -7.47 6.04
C ALA A 119 -20.06 -8.53 6.38
N GLU A 120 -20.39 -9.81 6.20
CA GLU A 120 -19.47 -10.93 6.41
C GLU A 120 -18.28 -10.90 5.43
N ILE A 121 -18.51 -10.55 4.17
CA ILE A 121 -17.46 -10.39 3.16
C ILE A 121 -16.66 -9.14 3.48
N ARG A 122 -17.33 -8.01 3.74
CA ARG A 122 -16.68 -6.73 4.07
C ARG A 122 -15.75 -6.84 5.27
N SER A 123 -16.16 -7.54 6.34
CA SER A 123 -15.34 -7.73 7.54
C SER A 123 -14.12 -8.61 7.34
N GLN A 124 -14.10 -9.45 6.30
CA GLN A 124 -13.01 -10.36 5.96
C GLN A 124 -12.24 -9.92 4.71
N ALA A 125 -12.39 -8.68 4.30
CA ALA A 125 -11.78 -8.14 3.10
C ALA A 125 -10.67 -7.14 3.41
N ILE A 126 -9.72 -7.02 2.49
CA ILE A 126 -8.82 -5.89 2.37
C ILE A 126 -9.16 -5.10 1.11
N GLU A 127 -9.13 -3.80 1.23
CA GLU A 127 -9.08 -2.91 0.08
C GLU A 127 -7.66 -2.83 -0.42
N THR A 128 -7.48 -2.93 -1.74
CA THR A 128 -6.20 -2.75 -2.41
C THR A 128 -6.30 -1.61 -3.42
N GLY A 129 -5.22 -0.87 -3.59
CA GLY A 129 -5.22 0.23 -4.55
C GLY A 129 -3.83 0.79 -4.79
N ARG A 130 -3.75 1.85 -5.58
CA ARG A 130 -2.50 2.55 -5.91
C ARG A 130 -1.38 1.60 -6.36
N ALA A 131 -1.74 0.55 -7.10
CA ALA A 131 -0.80 -0.44 -7.62
C ALA A 131 0.00 0.15 -8.77
N CYS A 132 1.32 0.07 -8.68
CA CYS A 132 2.16 0.42 -9.82
C CYS A 132 3.52 -0.28 -9.77
N ILE A 133 4.13 -0.39 -10.95
CA ILE A 133 5.49 -0.93 -11.16
C ILE A 133 6.23 0.06 -12.05
N ALA A 134 7.48 0.37 -11.73
CA ALA A 134 8.35 1.18 -12.56
C ALA A 134 8.48 0.57 -13.96
N ALA A 135 8.47 1.41 -15.01
CA ALA A 135 8.38 0.98 -16.40
C ALA A 135 9.42 -0.08 -16.77
N GLU A 136 10.65 0.12 -16.33
CA GLU A 136 11.81 -0.75 -16.59
C GLU A 136 11.72 -2.11 -15.88
N HIS A 137 10.79 -2.27 -14.93
CA HIS A 137 10.58 -3.49 -14.15
C HIS A 137 9.23 -4.17 -14.42
N ARG A 138 8.47 -3.76 -15.44
CA ARG A 138 7.16 -4.31 -15.81
C ARG A 138 7.24 -5.66 -16.51
N HIS A 139 7.92 -6.60 -15.89
CA HIS A 139 7.91 -8.00 -16.31
C HIS A 139 7.19 -8.85 -15.25
N GLY A 140 6.67 -10.00 -15.64
CA GLY A 140 5.80 -10.84 -14.80
C GLY A 140 6.37 -11.22 -13.43
N ARG A 141 7.70 -11.19 -13.27
CA ARG A 141 8.38 -11.52 -12.00
C ARG A 141 8.03 -10.52 -10.89
N VAL A 142 8.05 -9.21 -11.17
CA VAL A 142 7.73 -8.18 -10.16
C VAL A 142 6.24 -8.22 -9.81
N LEU A 143 5.38 -8.40 -10.80
CA LEU A 143 3.95 -8.58 -10.58
C LEU A 143 3.68 -9.81 -9.67
N PHE A 144 4.36 -10.93 -9.93
CA PHE A 144 4.25 -12.13 -9.10
C PHE A 144 4.70 -11.87 -7.66
N LEU A 145 5.76 -11.08 -7.45
CA LEU A 145 6.23 -10.71 -6.11
C LEU A 145 5.21 -9.82 -5.37
N LEU A 146 4.55 -8.90 -6.06
CA LEU A 146 3.45 -8.12 -5.49
C LEU A 146 2.29 -9.03 -5.05
N TRP A 147 1.88 -9.99 -5.87
CA TRP A 147 0.86 -10.96 -5.51
C TRP A 147 1.26 -11.83 -4.30
N ARG A 148 2.52 -12.21 -4.20
CA ARG A 148 3.03 -12.92 -3.02
C ARG A 148 2.95 -12.05 -1.76
N GLY A 149 3.25 -10.76 -1.86
CA GLY A 149 3.12 -9.81 -0.76
C GLY A 149 1.65 -9.64 -0.32
N LEU A 150 0.71 -9.55 -1.26
CA LEU A 150 -0.73 -9.52 -0.97
C LEU A 150 -1.19 -10.80 -0.25
N ALA A 151 -0.76 -11.97 -0.73
CA ALA A 151 -1.08 -13.25 -0.09
C ALA A 151 -0.51 -13.33 1.35
N MET A 152 0.71 -12.82 1.56
CA MET A 152 1.32 -12.73 2.89
C MET A 152 0.50 -11.83 3.83
N TYR A 153 0.03 -10.69 3.34
CA TYR A 153 -0.81 -9.77 4.11
C TYR A 153 -2.17 -10.38 4.48
N LEU A 154 -2.84 -11.06 3.53
CA LEU A 154 -4.08 -11.78 3.78
C LEU A 154 -3.90 -12.87 4.85
N LYS A 155 -2.83 -13.68 4.71
CA LYS A 155 -2.52 -14.77 5.65
C LYS A 155 -2.24 -14.22 7.05
N HIS A 156 -1.42 -13.17 7.18
CA HIS A 156 -1.07 -12.55 8.45
C HIS A 156 -2.32 -12.05 9.20
N ASN A 157 -3.22 -11.41 8.48
CA ASN A 157 -4.44 -10.84 9.03
C ASN A 157 -5.63 -11.82 9.07
N GLN A 158 -5.45 -13.08 8.62
CA GLN A 158 -6.50 -14.10 8.55
C GLN A 158 -7.73 -13.66 7.73
N LEU A 159 -7.50 -12.86 6.69
CA LEU A 159 -8.52 -12.34 5.80
C LEU A 159 -8.63 -13.18 4.52
N ARG A 160 -9.75 -13.07 3.78
CA ARG A 160 -10.07 -13.97 2.66
C ARG A 160 -10.33 -13.26 1.33
N TYR A 161 -10.74 -12.00 1.37
CA TYR A 161 -11.20 -11.29 0.19
C TYR A 161 -10.35 -10.07 -0.10
N LEU A 162 -10.26 -9.74 -1.39
CA LEU A 162 -9.63 -8.54 -1.91
C LEU A 162 -10.66 -7.78 -2.74
N PHE A 163 -10.66 -6.46 -2.65
CA PHE A 163 -11.36 -5.58 -3.58
C PHE A 163 -10.57 -4.26 -3.77
N GLY A 164 -10.91 -3.50 -4.83
CA GLY A 164 -10.26 -2.22 -5.12
C GLY A 164 -10.36 -1.84 -6.57
#